data_844d0c1846ee7b7628b8792fee280a29
#
_entry.id   844d0c1846ee7b7628b8792fee280a29
#
_cell.length_a   1.000
_cell.length_b   1.000
_cell.length_c   1.000
_cell.angle_alpha   90.00
_cell.angle_beta   90.00
_cell.angle_gamma   90.00
#
_symmetry.space_group_name_H-M   'P 1'
#
loop_
_entity.id
_entity.type
_entity.pdbx_description
1 polymer ?
#
loop_
_entity_poly.entity_id
_entity_poly.type
_entity_poly.pdbx_seq_one_letter_code
_entity_poly.pdbx_strand_id
1 'polypeptide(L)'
;MVYGLNVKPEHGYYVKVNPLDGDISRIEVVDQTPDGGLSFINGMRGASTMGRAVKLAFVPTRMQWADRNRHPIPDFASSWILNVSTRAKNLIEEFEPRVHQFLPVDYCNIDGLALESRWFLIVCNRIDSVDRNHSRMRLAKGVMWTSTDVENPKLVFSEEQARGYHLWRDKHLIHGPFISDILADRIQMEGLTGFYGTRADSV
;
A
#
# COMPACT_ATOMS: atom_id res chain seq x y z
N MET A 1 17.35 -0.14 -6.71
CA MET A 1 17.15 -0.31 -5.23
C MET A 1 15.66 -0.35 -4.90
N VAL A 2 15.28 -1.02 -3.80
CA VAL A 2 13.89 -1.21 -3.37
C VAL A 2 13.65 -0.52 -2.03
N TYR A 3 12.48 0.12 -1.88
CA TYR A 3 12.04 0.73 -0.62
C TYR A 3 10.66 0.21 -0.23
N GLY A 4 10.44 -0.06 1.05
CA GLY A 4 9.09 -0.23 1.59
C GLY A 4 8.41 1.14 1.66
N LEU A 5 7.21 1.26 1.09
CA LEU A 5 6.38 2.45 1.23
C LEU A 5 5.64 2.38 2.56
N ASN A 6 6.02 3.23 3.48
CA ASN A 6 5.36 3.36 4.76
C ASN A 6 4.74 4.75 4.91
N VAL A 7 3.73 4.83 5.75
CA VAL A 7 3.09 6.08 6.11
C VAL A 7 3.48 6.45 7.54
N LYS A 8 3.94 7.67 7.74
CA LYS A 8 4.26 8.21 9.06
C LYS A 8 3.25 9.29 9.46
N PRO A 9 2.98 9.44 10.75
CA PRO A 9 2.22 10.57 11.25
C PRO A 9 3.11 11.82 11.21
N GLU A 10 2.65 12.91 10.59
CA GLU A 10 3.43 14.15 10.50
C GLU A 10 3.48 14.91 11.83
N HIS A 11 2.47 14.74 12.65
CA HIS A 11 2.33 15.45 13.93
C HIS A 11 2.56 14.56 15.16
N GLY A 12 3.28 13.44 14.97
CA GLY A 12 3.67 12.54 16.07
C GLY A 12 2.58 11.58 16.53
N TYR A 13 1.38 11.60 15.94
CA TYR A 13 0.30 10.67 16.26
C TYR A 13 -0.52 10.27 15.02
N TYR A 14 -1.09 9.08 15.08
CA TYR A 14 -2.00 8.61 14.04
C TYR A 14 -3.41 9.15 14.28
N VAL A 15 -3.98 9.77 13.25
CA VAL A 15 -5.37 10.23 13.31
C VAL A 15 -6.30 9.03 13.15
N LYS A 16 -7.32 8.96 14.00
CA LYS A 16 -8.36 7.94 13.84
C LYS A 16 -9.20 8.24 12.60
N VAL A 17 -9.32 7.24 11.74
CA VAL A 17 -10.11 7.34 10.51
C VAL A 17 -11.19 6.28 10.52
N ASN A 18 -12.44 6.68 10.29
CA ASN A 18 -13.59 5.79 10.28
C ASN A 18 -14.32 5.88 8.95
N PRO A 19 -14.77 4.76 8.36
CA PRO A 19 -15.70 4.80 7.23
C PRO A 19 -17.05 5.33 7.69
N LEU A 20 -17.69 6.16 6.87
CA LEU A 20 -19.04 6.67 7.10
C LEU A 20 -20.07 5.92 6.26
N ASP A 21 -19.62 5.21 5.26
CA ASP A 21 -20.39 4.33 4.39
C ASP A 21 -19.54 3.14 3.97
N GLY A 22 -20.08 2.26 3.15
CA GLY A 22 -19.41 1.06 2.69
C GLY A 22 -19.15 0.03 3.80
N ASP A 23 -18.36 -0.99 3.48
CA ASP A 23 -17.93 -2.02 4.42
C ASP A 23 -16.59 -2.61 3.96
N ILE A 24 -15.50 -2.14 4.55
CA ILE A 24 -14.13 -2.52 4.15
C ILE A 24 -13.89 -4.03 4.29
N SER A 25 -14.55 -4.68 5.24
CA SER A 25 -14.41 -6.13 5.47
C SER A 25 -15.02 -6.99 4.35
N ARG A 26 -15.90 -6.40 3.53
CA ARG A 26 -16.60 -7.06 2.43
C ARG A 26 -16.04 -6.72 1.05
N ILE A 27 -14.98 -5.90 0.98
CA ILE A 27 -14.33 -5.60 -0.30
C ILE A 27 -13.69 -6.88 -0.85
N GLU A 28 -13.91 -7.14 -2.13
CA GLU A 28 -13.38 -8.30 -2.83
C GLU A 28 -12.43 -7.88 -3.95
N VAL A 29 -11.44 -8.71 -4.26
CA VAL A 29 -10.64 -8.56 -5.48
C VAL A 29 -11.46 -8.95 -6.72
N VAL A 30 -11.14 -8.30 -7.86
CA VAL A 30 -11.79 -8.59 -9.14
C VAL A 30 -11.37 -9.97 -9.64
N ASP A 31 -10.05 -10.22 -9.69
CA ASP A 31 -9.49 -11.50 -10.13
C ASP A 31 -9.04 -12.31 -8.91
N GLN A 32 -9.68 -13.43 -8.68
CA GLN A 32 -9.39 -14.36 -7.59
C GLN A 32 -8.58 -15.57 -8.04
N THR A 33 -8.10 -15.60 -9.29
CA THR A 33 -7.32 -16.73 -9.84
C THR A 33 -6.07 -16.98 -8.98
N PRO A 34 -5.87 -18.21 -8.49
CA PRO A 34 -4.68 -18.56 -7.73
C PRO A 34 -3.41 -18.38 -8.56
N ASP A 35 -2.38 -17.75 -7.97
CA ASP A 35 -1.08 -17.50 -8.60
C ASP A 35 0.10 -18.05 -7.78
N GLY A 36 -0.20 -18.94 -6.85
CA GLY A 36 0.77 -19.53 -5.93
C GLY A 36 1.20 -18.62 -4.77
N GLY A 37 0.76 -17.37 -4.74
CA GLY A 37 1.02 -16.45 -3.63
C GLY A 37 -0.06 -16.44 -2.55
N LEU A 38 0.05 -15.47 -1.66
CA LEU A 38 -0.95 -15.23 -0.61
C LEU A 38 -2.33 -15.03 -1.21
N SER A 39 -3.30 -15.73 -0.70
CA SER A 39 -4.70 -15.60 -1.08
C SER A 39 -5.51 -14.92 0.02
N PHE A 40 -6.64 -14.34 -0.37
CA PHE A 40 -7.58 -13.66 0.53
C PHE A 40 -8.20 -14.58 1.59
N ILE A 41 -8.11 -15.89 1.41
CA ILE A 41 -8.93 -16.92 2.13
C ILE A 41 -8.64 -16.99 3.64
N ASN A 42 -7.56 -16.41 4.15
CA ASN A 42 -7.17 -16.63 5.55
C ASN A 42 -7.37 -15.41 6.48
N GLY A 43 -8.17 -14.42 6.10
CA GLY A 43 -8.53 -13.31 7.01
C GLY A 43 -7.38 -12.40 7.47
N MET A 44 -6.15 -12.67 7.05
CA MET A 44 -4.97 -11.91 7.47
C MET A 44 -4.75 -10.64 6.65
N ARG A 45 -5.50 -10.45 5.56
CA ARG A 45 -5.36 -9.27 4.68
C ARG A 45 -6.69 -8.85 4.07
N GLY A 46 -6.91 -7.54 4.03
CA GLY A 46 -7.99 -6.96 3.23
C GLY A 46 -7.68 -7.04 1.72
N ALA A 47 -8.71 -7.07 0.90
CA ALA A 47 -8.60 -7.12 -0.57
C ALA A 47 -7.67 -6.03 -1.13
N SER A 48 -7.69 -4.84 -0.53
CA SER A 48 -6.85 -3.68 -0.93
C SER A 48 -5.34 -3.91 -0.83
N THR A 49 -4.91 -4.97 -0.13
CA THR A 49 -3.48 -5.26 0.06
C THR A 49 -2.98 -6.44 -0.79
N MET A 50 -3.83 -6.99 -1.65
CA MET A 50 -3.53 -8.20 -2.43
C MET A 50 -2.69 -7.96 -3.68
N GLY A 51 -2.43 -6.70 -4.06
CA GLY A 51 -1.75 -6.38 -5.31
C GLY A 51 -2.63 -6.60 -6.54
N ARG A 52 -3.94 -6.55 -6.38
CA ARG A 52 -4.95 -6.77 -7.41
C ARG A 52 -6.05 -5.72 -7.31
N ALA A 53 -6.67 -5.40 -8.44
CA ALA A 53 -7.83 -4.51 -8.47
C ALA A 53 -8.99 -5.06 -7.62
N VAL A 54 -9.74 -4.17 -6.99
CA VAL A 54 -10.90 -4.52 -6.16
C VAL A 54 -12.20 -4.16 -6.84
N LYS A 55 -13.28 -4.89 -6.49
CA LYS A 55 -14.64 -4.53 -6.87
C LYS A 55 -15.06 -3.28 -6.11
N LEU A 56 -15.85 -2.40 -6.75
CA LEU A 56 -16.27 -1.14 -6.14
C LEU A 56 -17.34 -1.32 -5.06
N ALA A 57 -18.06 -2.45 -5.09
CA ALA A 57 -19.03 -2.77 -4.07
C ALA A 57 -18.37 -2.76 -2.67
N PHE A 58 -19.02 -2.10 -1.73
CA PHE A 58 -18.58 -1.94 -0.34
C PHE A 58 -17.37 -1.04 -0.10
N VAL A 59 -16.71 -0.51 -1.14
CA VAL A 59 -15.68 0.51 -0.95
C VAL A 59 -16.32 1.78 -0.38
N PRO A 60 -15.82 2.31 0.75
CA PRO A 60 -16.32 3.57 1.28
C PRO A 60 -16.12 4.72 0.28
N THR A 61 -17.11 5.57 0.16
CA THR A 61 -17.01 6.82 -0.60
C THR A 61 -16.80 8.02 0.32
N ARG A 62 -17.02 7.86 1.63
CA ARG A 62 -16.85 8.91 2.64
C ARG A 62 -16.14 8.37 3.87
N MET A 63 -15.16 9.15 4.36
CA MET A 63 -14.37 8.82 5.56
C MET A 63 -14.40 9.99 6.53
N GLN A 64 -14.43 9.67 7.82
CA GLN A 64 -14.22 10.67 8.87
C GLN A 64 -12.75 10.71 9.26
N TRP A 65 -12.16 11.91 9.21
CA TRP A 65 -10.83 12.22 9.73
C TRP A 65 -10.99 12.86 11.11
N ALA A 66 -10.79 12.09 12.17
CA ALA A 66 -11.08 12.51 13.54
C ALA A 66 -9.91 13.26 14.19
N ASP A 67 -9.27 14.17 13.47
CA ASP A 67 -8.25 15.06 14.02
C ASP A 67 -8.90 16.30 14.67
N ARG A 68 -8.84 16.37 16.00
CA ARG A 68 -9.34 17.51 16.77
C ARG A 68 -8.49 18.76 16.61
N ASN A 69 -7.22 18.61 16.25
CA ASN A 69 -6.29 19.73 16.06
C ASN A 69 -6.38 20.32 14.65
N ARG A 70 -7.17 19.70 13.76
CA ARG A 70 -7.43 20.16 12.39
C ARG A 70 -6.18 20.31 11.53
N HIS A 71 -5.19 19.44 11.72
CA HIS A 71 -4.02 19.42 10.85
C HIS A 71 -4.41 18.99 9.43
N PRO A 72 -3.68 19.46 8.41
CA PRO A 72 -3.85 18.97 7.04
C PRO A 72 -3.66 17.44 6.96
N ILE A 73 -4.41 16.80 6.08
CA ILE A 73 -4.22 15.36 5.80
C ILE A 73 -2.96 15.23 4.94
N PRO A 74 -1.95 14.41 5.34
CA PRO A 74 -0.73 14.25 4.55
C PRO A 74 -0.99 13.67 3.16
N ASP A 75 -0.08 13.91 2.18
CA ASP A 75 -0.22 13.37 0.82
C ASP A 75 -0.34 11.84 0.81
N PHE A 76 0.41 11.16 1.68
CA PHE A 76 0.23 9.73 1.96
C PHE A 76 -0.32 9.57 3.36
N ALA A 77 -1.49 8.97 3.48
CA ALA A 77 -2.09 8.67 4.77
C ALA A 77 -2.58 7.23 4.81
N SER A 78 -2.48 6.61 5.97
CA SER A 78 -2.96 5.25 6.18
C SER A 78 -4.21 5.28 7.04
N SER A 79 -5.21 4.62 6.53
CA SER A 79 -6.38 4.18 7.26
C SER A 79 -6.47 2.67 7.10
N TRP A 80 -7.64 2.14 6.92
CA TRP A 80 -7.85 0.74 6.50
C TRP A 80 -7.31 0.46 5.08
N ILE A 81 -7.33 1.49 4.22
CA ILE A 81 -6.80 1.45 2.85
C ILE A 81 -5.83 2.63 2.73
N LEU A 82 -4.67 2.41 2.09
CA LEU A 82 -3.75 3.50 1.75
C LEU A 82 -4.49 4.56 0.94
N ASN A 83 -4.43 5.80 1.39
CA ASN A 83 -5.03 6.91 0.66
C ASN A 83 -4.00 7.98 0.33
N VAL A 84 -4.20 8.63 -0.79
CA VAL A 84 -3.28 9.62 -1.33
C VAL A 84 -4.00 10.90 -1.76
N SER A 85 -3.27 12.02 -1.70
CA SER A 85 -3.73 13.28 -2.28
C SER A 85 -3.77 13.20 -3.81
N THR A 86 -4.40 14.17 -4.45
CA THR A 86 -4.36 14.28 -5.92
C THR A 86 -2.94 14.51 -6.45
N ARG A 87 -2.07 15.21 -5.71
CA ARG A 87 -0.66 15.40 -6.07
C ARG A 87 0.08 14.05 -6.10
N ALA A 88 -0.05 13.27 -5.04
CA ALA A 88 0.60 11.96 -4.95
C ALA A 88 0.05 10.97 -5.98
N LYS A 89 -1.28 10.98 -6.23
CA LYS A 89 -1.89 10.21 -7.32
C LYS A 89 -1.26 10.56 -8.67
N ASN A 90 -1.22 11.84 -9.02
CA ASN A 90 -0.70 12.29 -10.31
C ASN A 90 0.78 11.86 -10.49
N LEU A 91 1.60 12.02 -9.46
CA LEU A 91 2.98 11.55 -9.50
C LEU A 91 3.08 10.04 -9.75
N ILE A 92 2.29 9.23 -9.06
CA ILE A 92 2.31 7.77 -9.28
C ILE A 92 1.88 7.44 -10.73
N GLU A 93 0.86 8.12 -11.25
CA GLU A 93 0.38 7.92 -12.62
C GLU A 93 1.37 8.41 -13.71
N GLU A 94 2.31 9.29 -13.41
CA GLU A 94 3.42 9.62 -14.33
C GLU A 94 4.33 8.40 -14.56
N PHE A 95 4.56 7.60 -13.53
CA PHE A 95 5.42 6.42 -13.62
C PHE A 95 4.69 5.19 -14.15
N GLU A 96 3.46 4.99 -13.74
CA GLU A 96 2.67 3.79 -14.05
C GLU A 96 1.23 4.18 -14.45
N PRO A 97 1.05 4.76 -15.64
CA PRO A 97 -0.24 5.28 -16.07
C PRO A 97 -1.28 4.16 -16.21
N ARG A 98 -2.40 4.30 -15.50
CA ARG A 98 -3.55 3.37 -15.51
C ARG A 98 -3.23 1.95 -15.04
N VAL A 99 -2.15 1.75 -14.31
CA VAL A 99 -1.78 0.46 -13.73
C VAL A 99 -2.53 0.23 -12.42
N HIS A 100 -2.54 1.23 -11.55
CA HIS A 100 -3.16 1.14 -10.24
C HIS A 100 -4.60 1.64 -10.25
N GLN A 101 -5.38 1.19 -9.26
CA GLN A 101 -6.74 1.65 -9.11
C GLN A 101 -6.77 2.78 -8.08
N PHE A 102 -7.25 3.95 -8.50
CA PHE A 102 -7.49 5.11 -7.64
C PHE A 102 -8.99 5.31 -7.48
N LEU A 103 -9.51 5.10 -6.27
CA LEU A 103 -10.93 5.18 -5.98
C LEU A 103 -11.22 6.47 -5.21
N PRO A 104 -12.13 7.32 -5.72
CA PRO A 104 -12.41 8.60 -5.08
C PRO A 104 -13.05 8.40 -3.72
N VAL A 105 -12.66 9.21 -2.74
CA VAL A 105 -13.19 9.21 -1.39
C VAL A 105 -13.17 10.61 -0.82
N ASP A 106 -14.29 11.04 -0.21
CA ASP A 106 -14.41 12.32 0.45
C ASP A 106 -14.12 12.19 1.95
N TYR A 107 -13.22 13.03 2.44
CA TYR A 107 -12.90 13.12 3.84
C TYR A 107 -13.66 14.29 4.49
N CYS A 108 -14.23 14.04 5.65
CA CYS A 108 -14.85 15.05 6.49
C CYS A 108 -14.29 15.02 7.93
N ASN A 109 -14.43 16.13 8.63
CA ASN A 109 -14.07 16.21 10.05
C ASN A 109 -15.10 15.51 10.95
N ILE A 110 -14.91 15.59 12.27
CA ILE A 110 -15.81 14.97 13.26
C ILE A 110 -17.23 15.59 13.26
N ASP A 111 -17.36 16.82 12.75
CA ASP A 111 -18.63 17.54 12.65
C ASP A 111 -19.35 17.26 11.31
N GLY A 112 -18.77 16.42 10.44
CA GLY A 112 -19.29 16.07 9.12
C GLY A 112 -19.02 17.10 8.04
N LEU A 113 -18.22 18.15 8.31
CA LEU A 113 -17.82 19.12 7.31
C LEU A 113 -16.78 18.54 6.38
N ALA A 114 -16.95 18.77 5.07
CA ALA A 114 -15.99 18.35 4.06
C ALA A 114 -14.62 18.97 4.31
N LEU A 115 -13.56 18.15 4.25
CA LEU A 115 -12.17 18.57 4.32
C LEU A 115 -11.56 18.61 2.91
N GLU A 116 -11.47 17.44 2.27
CA GLU A 116 -10.93 17.31 0.92
C GLU A 116 -11.38 15.97 0.26
N SER A 117 -11.36 15.95 -1.06
CA SER A 117 -11.50 14.72 -1.85
C SER A 117 -10.12 14.11 -2.05
N ARG A 118 -10.01 12.81 -1.83
CA ARG A 118 -8.77 12.02 -1.91
C ARG A 118 -9.00 10.75 -2.74
N TRP A 119 -7.99 9.90 -2.76
CA TRP A 119 -8.00 8.67 -3.52
C TRP A 119 -7.55 7.50 -2.66
N PHE A 120 -8.33 6.45 -2.54
CA PHE A 120 -7.80 5.17 -2.10
C PHE A 120 -6.91 4.61 -3.20
N LEU A 121 -5.69 4.24 -2.81
CA LEU A 121 -4.71 3.64 -3.70
C LEU A 121 -4.73 2.12 -3.53
N ILE A 122 -5.20 1.44 -4.56
CA ILE A 122 -5.10 -0.02 -4.67
C ILE A 122 -3.94 -0.32 -5.61
N VAL A 123 -2.85 -0.81 -5.05
CA VAL A 123 -1.68 -1.23 -5.83
C VAL A 123 -2.02 -2.50 -6.60
N CYS A 124 -1.91 -2.47 -7.93
CA CYS A 124 -2.32 -3.56 -8.82
C CYS A 124 -1.16 -4.33 -9.45
N ASN A 125 0.09 -3.88 -9.28
CA ASN A 125 1.26 -4.70 -9.60
C ASN A 125 1.46 -5.73 -8.49
N ARG A 126 1.31 -7.00 -8.85
CA ARG A 126 1.52 -8.14 -7.97
C ARG A 126 2.58 -9.04 -8.55
N ILE A 127 3.78 -9.02 -8.00
CA ILE A 127 4.95 -9.70 -8.53
C ILE A 127 5.62 -10.61 -7.49
N ASP A 128 6.49 -11.49 -7.93
CA ASP A 128 7.37 -12.31 -7.08
C ASP A 128 8.74 -11.63 -7.05
N SER A 129 8.89 -10.65 -6.15
CA SER A 129 10.06 -9.76 -6.16
C SER A 129 11.17 -10.17 -5.18
N VAL A 130 10.94 -11.19 -4.35
CA VAL A 130 11.94 -11.66 -3.38
C VAL A 130 12.94 -12.59 -4.04
N ASP A 131 14.23 -12.26 -3.92
CA ASP A 131 15.30 -13.15 -4.35
C ASP A 131 15.43 -14.36 -3.39
N ARG A 132 15.19 -15.56 -3.92
CA ARG A 132 15.18 -16.81 -3.15
C ARG A 132 16.56 -17.28 -2.77
N ASN A 133 17.57 -16.92 -3.54
CA ASN A 133 18.94 -17.39 -3.35
C ASN A 133 19.69 -16.57 -2.29
N HIS A 134 19.38 -15.28 -2.21
CA HIS A 134 20.04 -14.36 -1.29
C HIS A 134 19.23 -14.09 -0.01
N SER A 135 17.94 -14.49 0.01
CA SER A 135 17.11 -14.35 1.20
C SER A 135 17.32 -15.52 2.17
N ARG A 136 17.46 -15.20 3.45
CA ARG A 136 17.40 -16.17 4.55
C ARG A 136 16.04 -16.08 5.24
N MET A 137 15.04 -16.58 4.53
CA MET A 137 13.64 -16.63 4.95
C MET A 137 13.07 -17.99 4.58
N ARG A 138 12.01 -18.39 5.24
CA ARG A 138 11.30 -19.63 4.92
C ARG A 138 10.01 -19.30 4.16
N LEU A 139 9.77 -19.96 3.04
CA LEU A 139 8.50 -19.86 2.32
C LEU A 139 7.51 -20.88 2.91
N ALA A 140 6.74 -20.46 3.91
CA ALA A 140 5.78 -21.32 4.61
C ALA A 140 4.69 -21.79 3.64
N LYS A 141 4.48 -23.10 3.59
CA LYS A 141 3.51 -23.77 2.69
C LYS A 141 3.62 -23.37 1.21
N GLY A 142 4.78 -22.85 0.79
CA GLY A 142 4.98 -22.36 -0.58
C GLY A 142 4.31 -21.04 -0.91
N VAL A 143 3.67 -20.36 0.05
CA VAL A 143 2.83 -19.18 -0.22
C VAL A 143 3.22 -17.91 0.53
N MET A 144 3.94 -18.02 1.65
CA MET A 144 4.22 -16.86 2.51
C MET A 144 5.65 -16.87 3.05
N TRP A 145 6.38 -15.77 2.83
CA TRP A 145 7.67 -15.57 3.48
C TRP A 145 7.50 -15.31 4.98
N THR A 146 8.28 -16.03 5.79
CA THR A 146 8.29 -15.90 7.25
C THR A 146 9.70 -16.00 7.80
N SER A 147 9.96 -15.27 8.88
CA SER A 147 11.18 -15.38 9.68
C SER A 147 11.08 -16.41 10.81
N THR A 148 9.91 -17.04 11.00
CA THR A 148 9.69 -18.02 12.08
C THR A 148 10.64 -19.20 11.92
N ASP A 149 11.37 -19.52 12.98
CA ASP A 149 12.37 -20.60 13.05
C ASP A 149 13.54 -20.43 12.06
N VAL A 150 13.84 -19.19 11.66
CA VAL A 150 14.99 -18.86 10.81
C VAL A 150 16.02 -18.09 11.61
N GLU A 151 17.25 -18.61 11.66
CA GLU A 151 18.37 -17.94 12.31
C GLU A 151 18.85 -16.75 11.44
N ASN A 152 19.00 -15.58 12.06
CA ASN A 152 19.39 -14.32 11.38
C ASN A 152 18.60 -14.07 10.09
N PRO A 153 17.28 -13.91 10.17
CA PRO A 153 16.43 -13.78 8.98
C PRO A 153 16.82 -12.55 8.18
N LYS A 154 16.86 -12.71 6.87
CA LYS A 154 17.19 -11.65 5.92
C LYS A 154 16.28 -11.76 4.71
N LEU A 155 15.61 -10.67 4.35
CA LEU A 155 14.83 -10.55 3.14
C LEU A 155 15.61 -9.72 2.12
N VAL A 156 15.79 -10.25 0.91
CA VAL A 156 16.50 -9.61 -0.20
C VAL A 156 15.58 -9.56 -1.41
N PHE A 157 15.49 -8.42 -2.07
CA PHE A 157 14.71 -8.26 -3.29
C PHE A 157 15.57 -8.47 -4.53
N SER A 158 14.97 -8.99 -5.60
CA SER A 158 15.59 -9.08 -6.93
C SER A 158 15.27 -7.82 -7.72
N GLU A 159 16.31 -7.03 -8.05
CA GLU A 159 16.15 -5.86 -8.92
C GLU A 159 15.77 -6.25 -10.34
N GLU A 160 16.15 -7.45 -10.78
CA GLU A 160 15.76 -7.98 -12.10
C GLU A 160 14.25 -8.25 -12.15
N GLN A 161 13.69 -8.92 -11.13
CA GLN A 161 12.25 -9.21 -11.07
C GLN A 161 11.40 -7.95 -10.84
N ALA A 162 11.95 -6.94 -10.17
CA ALA A 162 11.29 -5.66 -9.96
C ALA A 162 11.50 -4.67 -11.12
N ARG A 163 12.30 -5.02 -12.15
CA ARG A 163 12.63 -4.11 -13.25
C ARG A 163 11.38 -3.65 -14.00
N GLY A 164 11.22 -2.33 -14.12
CA GLY A 164 10.09 -1.70 -14.81
C GLY A 164 8.84 -1.52 -13.94
N TYR A 165 8.87 -1.98 -12.68
CA TYR A 165 7.83 -1.67 -11.70
C TYR A 165 8.31 -0.55 -10.78
N HIS A 166 7.44 0.42 -10.55
CA HIS A 166 7.74 1.53 -9.66
C HIS A 166 6.96 1.49 -8.33
N LEU A 167 5.83 0.80 -8.33
CA LEU A 167 5.00 0.57 -7.14
C LEU A 167 4.34 -0.81 -7.25
N TRP A 168 4.62 -1.70 -6.27
CA TRP A 168 4.12 -3.07 -6.32
C TRP A 168 3.84 -3.69 -4.95
N ARG A 169 3.17 -4.83 -4.97
CA ARG A 169 3.04 -5.76 -3.86
C ARG A 169 3.74 -7.08 -4.22
N ASP A 170 4.56 -7.60 -3.32
CA ASP A 170 5.05 -8.95 -3.47
C ASP A 170 3.93 -9.96 -3.15
N LYS A 171 3.78 -10.99 -3.99
CA LYS A 171 2.70 -11.96 -3.87
C LYS A 171 2.85 -12.90 -2.65
N HIS A 172 4.03 -12.96 -2.06
CA HIS A 172 4.35 -13.82 -0.92
C HIS A 172 4.58 -13.06 0.40
N LEU A 173 4.60 -11.71 0.36
CA LEU A 173 4.83 -10.90 1.56
C LEU A 173 3.53 -10.33 2.12
N ILE A 174 3.39 -10.36 3.44
CA ILE A 174 2.28 -9.68 4.14
C ILE A 174 2.47 -8.16 4.11
N HIS A 175 3.69 -7.70 4.21
CA HIS A 175 4.02 -6.27 4.26
C HIS A 175 4.10 -5.64 2.86
N GLY A 176 4.26 -4.34 2.81
CA GLY A 176 4.30 -3.53 1.60
C GLY A 176 3.14 -2.54 1.55
N PRO A 177 3.02 -1.73 0.49
CA PRO A 177 3.69 -1.91 -0.80
C PRO A 177 5.17 -1.54 -0.81
N PHE A 178 5.82 -1.85 -1.94
CA PHE A 178 7.21 -1.52 -2.23
C PHE A 178 7.26 -0.56 -3.41
N ILE A 179 8.32 0.27 -3.45
CA ILE A 179 8.57 1.24 -4.52
C ILE A 179 10.02 1.19 -4.99
N SER A 180 10.24 1.61 -6.23
CA SER A 180 11.58 1.84 -6.77
C SER A 180 12.23 3.05 -6.11
N ASP A 181 13.56 3.09 -6.12
CA ASP A 181 14.34 4.27 -5.70
C ASP A 181 13.94 5.52 -6.49
N ILE A 182 13.74 5.40 -7.80
CA ILE A 182 13.37 6.52 -8.65
C ILE A 182 12.05 7.16 -8.19
N LEU A 183 11.04 6.34 -7.88
CA LEU A 183 9.77 6.87 -7.36
C LEU A 183 9.94 7.43 -5.94
N ALA A 184 10.74 6.78 -5.08
CA ALA A 184 11.01 7.28 -3.73
C ALA A 184 11.67 8.66 -3.76
N ASP A 185 12.69 8.84 -4.61
CA ASP A 185 13.39 10.10 -4.80
C ASP A 185 12.45 11.20 -5.32
N ARG A 186 11.58 10.87 -6.30
CA ARG A 186 10.59 11.82 -6.82
C ARG A 186 9.58 12.27 -5.76
N ILE A 187 9.08 11.35 -4.92
CA ILE A 187 8.20 11.68 -3.79
C ILE A 187 8.87 12.69 -2.87
N GLN A 188 10.16 12.49 -2.56
CA GLN A 188 10.94 13.39 -1.69
C GLN A 188 11.20 14.74 -2.36
N MET A 189 11.62 14.75 -3.63
CA MET A 189 11.89 15.98 -4.40
C MET A 189 10.66 16.87 -4.55
N GLU A 190 9.50 16.27 -4.71
CA GLU A 190 8.21 16.98 -4.79
C GLU A 190 7.71 17.46 -3.41
N GLY A 191 8.40 17.09 -2.33
CA GLY A 191 8.01 17.45 -0.98
C GLY A 191 6.65 16.87 -0.57
N LEU A 192 6.30 15.67 -1.07
CA LEU A 192 5.07 15.00 -0.69
C LEU A 192 5.16 14.48 0.75
N THR A 193 4.12 14.75 1.50
CA THR A 193 4.08 14.55 2.95
C THR A 193 3.52 13.18 3.36
N GLY A 194 3.81 12.73 4.58
CA GLY A 194 3.30 11.46 5.11
C GLY A 194 4.01 10.21 4.59
N PHE A 195 4.94 10.34 3.65
CA PHE A 195 5.75 9.24 3.14
C PHE A 195 6.97 8.96 4.02
N TYR A 196 7.26 7.69 4.19
CA TYR A 196 8.48 7.21 4.81
C TYR A 196 8.97 5.96 4.08
N GLY A 197 10.12 6.09 3.42
CA GLY A 197 10.77 4.99 2.72
C GLY A 197 11.72 4.23 3.62
N THR A 198 11.53 2.92 3.80
CA THR A 198 12.51 2.04 4.44
C THR A 198 13.28 1.29 3.35
N ARG A 199 14.57 1.55 3.24
CA ARG A 199 15.42 0.84 2.27
C ARG A 199 15.43 -0.65 2.59
N ALA A 200 15.21 -1.46 1.56
CA ALA A 200 15.32 -2.91 1.61
C ALA A 200 16.63 -3.38 0.95
N ASP A 201 17.14 -4.52 1.37
CA ASP A 201 18.27 -5.16 0.69
C ASP A 201 17.82 -5.64 -0.68
N SER A 202 18.63 -5.41 -1.72
CA SER A 202 18.36 -5.86 -3.09
C SER A 202 19.63 -6.30 -3.81
N VAL A 203 19.49 -7.16 -4.80
CA VAL A 203 20.57 -7.70 -5.67
C VAL A 203 20.10 -7.74 -7.12
#